data_e5ce802a1220266e9ca3c2d641967639
#
_entry.id   e5ce802a1220266e9ca3c2d641967639
#
_cell.length_a   1.000
_cell.length_b   1.000
_cell.length_c   1.000
_cell.angle_alpha   90.00
_cell.angle_beta   90.00
_cell.angle_gamma   90.00
#
_symmetry.space_group_name_H-M   'P 1'
#
loop_
_entity.id
_entity.type
_entity.pdbx_description
1 polymer ?
#
loop_
_entity_poly.entity_id
_entity_poly.type
_entity_poly.pdbx_seq_one_letter_code
_entity_poly.pdbx_strand_id
1 'polypeptide(L)'
;MKIAILTWESLHSTAVGGVAAHTSELAAALTKKGHKVHLFTRRMPDQWPHDLIDGVHYHRCTYTPHPNFVDDVNNMCGAMVDRFLEIEDLVGPFDIVHAHDWLCVNAMIWINQARKHKCVFTIHSTEYGRCGNAFTNGNSVRIRDQERAGTYWANKIITVSRTTKDEVAWMYEVPKAKIEVINNGVHWERFDIEIDPGLEKHKYDIAPLDPTVLFCGRLTWQKGVDILLEAIPGILNKYRNAKFILAGDGDQRGFLENRARHLGIAHAVRFVGYKNGSELVKLFKLCDVVCVPSRNEPFGIVVLEAWSAGKPVLATETGGPKEYVDHEVSGLKIFPRVDSIIWGVDRIFSDFEHARWMGGNGRKVLEKRFNWSKIANQTTAVYEQLCPRLYDKPAKQTVQSIRRLDTDAELEVIETSRVSQNLPATLELEAKLMIPEGQIDENMGITLEALKLYLNAHGFRITQYDHHLKIMGDWQDVTEALAEARDEITGNAKLKRMPERAGLRR
;
A
#
# COMPACT_ATOMS: atom_id res chain seq x y z
N MET A 1 -19.25 2.12 3.29
CA MET A 1 -18.75 1.53 4.55
C MET A 1 -17.63 2.37 5.09
N LYS A 2 -17.45 2.38 6.42
CA LYS A 2 -16.27 2.91 7.09
C LYS A 2 -15.30 1.76 7.37
N ILE A 3 -14.11 1.82 6.81
CA ILE A 3 -13.15 0.71 6.78
C ILE A 3 -11.86 1.13 7.48
N ALA A 4 -11.42 0.34 8.45
CA ALA A 4 -10.09 0.49 9.04
C ALA A 4 -9.14 -0.54 8.42
N ILE A 5 -8.07 -0.08 7.77
CA ILE A 5 -6.99 -0.91 7.25
C ILE A 5 -5.80 -0.84 8.20
N LEU A 6 -5.33 -2.00 8.66
CA LEU A 6 -4.14 -2.12 9.50
C LEU A 6 -2.99 -2.66 8.66
N THR A 7 -1.91 -1.93 8.57
CA THR A 7 -0.74 -2.32 7.76
C THR A 7 0.57 -1.87 8.40
N TRP A 8 1.59 -2.72 8.33
CA TRP A 8 2.92 -2.41 8.84
C TRP A 8 3.66 -1.39 7.98
N GLU A 9 3.35 -1.35 6.67
CA GLU A 9 4.01 -0.49 5.69
C GLU A 9 3.00 0.15 4.74
N SER A 10 3.32 1.35 4.24
CA SER A 10 2.57 2.03 3.19
C SER A 10 3.48 2.91 2.34
N LEU A 11 3.05 3.29 1.13
CA LEU A 11 3.79 4.22 0.27
C LEU A 11 3.97 5.62 0.92
N HIS A 12 3.07 5.97 1.83
CA HIS A 12 3.04 7.27 2.50
C HIS A 12 3.58 7.23 3.95
N SER A 13 4.27 6.13 4.30
CA SER A 13 4.92 5.94 5.60
C SER A 13 6.28 5.30 5.39
N THR A 14 6.41 4.01 5.67
CA THR A 14 7.61 3.22 5.40
C THR A 14 7.27 2.21 4.31
N ALA A 15 7.97 2.25 3.19
CA ALA A 15 7.83 1.27 2.12
C ALA A 15 9.03 0.32 2.14
N VAL A 16 8.77 -0.96 2.38
CA VAL A 16 9.79 -2.02 2.43
C VAL A 16 9.59 -3.01 1.29
N GLY A 17 8.35 -3.31 0.94
CA GLY A 17 8.01 -4.31 -0.06
C GLY A 17 6.72 -4.04 -0.80
N GLY A 18 6.20 -5.07 -1.47
CA GLY A 18 4.99 -4.97 -2.26
C GLY A 18 3.70 -4.72 -1.46
N VAL A 19 3.72 -4.99 -0.15
CA VAL A 19 2.55 -4.74 0.72
C VAL A 19 2.30 -3.25 0.87
N ALA A 20 3.36 -2.41 0.91
CA ALA A 20 3.23 -0.95 0.95
C ALA A 20 2.41 -0.41 -0.23
N ALA A 21 2.75 -0.84 -1.45
CA ALA A 21 2.00 -0.48 -2.65
C ALA A 21 0.58 -1.04 -2.61
N HIS A 22 0.44 -2.33 -2.26
CA HIS A 22 -0.87 -2.98 -2.20
C HIS A 22 -1.84 -2.25 -1.27
N THR A 23 -1.45 -1.98 -0.03
CA THR A 23 -2.34 -1.40 0.97
C THR A 23 -2.71 0.04 0.66
N SER A 24 -1.75 0.85 0.18
CA SER A 24 -2.00 2.24 -0.19
C SER A 24 -2.91 2.35 -1.41
N GLU A 25 -2.63 1.56 -2.45
CA GLU A 25 -3.39 1.60 -3.70
C GLU A 25 -4.79 0.97 -3.56
N LEU A 26 -4.92 -0.10 -2.74
CA LEU A 26 -6.23 -0.67 -2.39
C LEU A 26 -7.07 0.34 -1.60
N ALA A 27 -6.48 1.01 -0.61
CA ALA A 27 -7.17 2.03 0.19
C ALA A 27 -7.71 3.16 -0.69
N ALA A 28 -6.87 3.72 -1.59
CA ALA A 28 -7.27 4.73 -2.55
C ALA A 28 -8.36 4.24 -3.52
N ALA A 29 -8.26 2.98 -3.99
CA ALA A 29 -9.27 2.40 -4.87
C ALA A 29 -10.62 2.16 -4.15
N LEU A 30 -10.61 1.78 -2.88
CA LEU A 30 -11.82 1.65 -2.06
C LEU A 30 -12.47 3.02 -1.81
N THR A 31 -11.68 4.06 -1.57
CA THR A 31 -12.18 5.44 -1.42
C THR A 31 -12.86 5.92 -2.71
N LYS A 32 -12.26 5.66 -3.88
CA LYS A 32 -12.89 5.95 -5.19
C LYS A 32 -14.22 5.21 -5.41
N LYS A 33 -14.48 4.14 -4.64
CA LYS A 33 -15.77 3.41 -4.63
C LYS A 33 -16.77 3.98 -3.62
N GLY A 34 -16.46 5.07 -2.94
CA GLY A 34 -17.33 5.72 -1.97
C GLY A 34 -17.25 5.14 -0.55
N HIS A 35 -16.21 4.36 -0.23
CA HIS A 35 -15.94 3.96 1.14
C HIS A 35 -15.15 5.03 1.89
N LYS A 36 -15.42 5.24 3.18
CA LYS A 36 -14.58 6.05 4.08
C LYS A 36 -13.46 5.13 4.61
N VAL A 37 -12.21 5.40 4.20
CA VAL A 37 -11.08 4.51 4.51
C VAL A 37 -10.11 5.21 5.45
N HIS A 38 -9.83 4.56 6.58
CA HIS A 38 -8.81 4.93 7.56
C HIS A 38 -7.70 3.88 7.55
N LEU A 39 -6.47 4.27 7.28
CA LEU A 39 -5.32 3.39 7.24
C LEU A 39 -4.41 3.68 8.42
N PHE A 40 -4.18 2.66 9.24
CA PHE A 40 -3.30 2.72 10.42
C PHE A 40 -1.98 2.05 10.09
N THR A 41 -0.88 2.77 10.31
CA THR A 41 0.48 2.31 10.00
C THR A 41 1.49 2.91 10.95
N ARG A 42 2.72 2.45 10.91
CA ARG A 42 3.81 3.00 11.74
C ARG A 42 4.26 4.37 11.24
N ARG A 43 4.73 5.20 12.17
CA ARG A 43 5.21 6.55 11.92
C ARG A 43 6.72 6.58 11.74
N MET A 44 7.19 7.33 10.74
CA MET A 44 8.60 7.73 10.63
C MET A 44 8.84 9.07 11.34
N PRO A 45 10.10 9.38 11.75
CA PRO A 45 10.41 10.55 12.57
C PRO A 45 9.85 11.88 12.06
N ASP A 46 9.96 12.14 10.77
CA ASP A 46 9.59 13.44 10.16
C ASP A 46 8.19 13.45 9.55
N GLN A 47 7.34 12.48 9.88
CA GLN A 47 5.99 12.39 9.35
C GLN A 47 4.95 12.93 10.34
N TRP A 48 3.88 13.52 9.79
CA TRP A 48 2.71 13.88 10.59
C TRP A 48 1.98 12.64 11.11
N PRO A 49 1.37 12.73 12.31
CA PRO A 49 0.57 11.61 12.86
C PRO A 49 -0.65 11.26 11.99
N HIS A 50 -1.21 12.25 11.29
CA HIS A 50 -2.35 12.11 10.41
C HIS A 50 -2.15 12.90 9.12
N ASP A 51 -2.58 12.33 8.00
CA ASP A 51 -2.68 12.98 6.68
C ASP A 51 -3.89 12.44 5.93
N LEU A 52 -4.44 13.26 5.03
CA LEU A 52 -5.42 12.86 4.03
C LEU A 52 -4.74 12.81 2.66
N ILE A 53 -4.59 11.61 2.11
CA ILE A 53 -3.91 11.40 0.82
C ILE A 53 -4.79 10.49 -0.04
N ASP A 54 -5.10 10.92 -1.26
CA ASP A 54 -6.00 10.20 -2.19
C ASP A 54 -7.37 9.85 -1.58
N GLY A 55 -7.86 10.72 -0.66
CA GLY A 55 -9.10 10.53 0.09
C GLY A 55 -9.02 9.49 1.20
N VAL A 56 -7.83 8.97 1.52
CA VAL A 56 -7.58 8.02 2.61
C VAL A 56 -7.03 8.74 3.82
N HIS A 57 -7.63 8.52 4.99
CA HIS A 57 -7.13 9.02 6.27
C HIS A 57 -5.98 8.15 6.76
N TYR A 58 -4.74 8.63 6.68
CA TYR A 58 -3.56 7.94 7.19
C TYR A 58 -3.34 8.29 8.66
N HIS A 59 -3.39 7.30 9.53
CA HIS A 59 -3.06 7.39 10.96
C HIS A 59 -1.73 6.71 11.21
N ARG A 60 -0.68 7.51 11.48
CA ARG A 60 0.67 7.01 11.73
C ARG A 60 0.91 6.89 13.22
N CYS A 61 1.18 5.68 13.67
CA CYS A 61 1.32 5.32 15.07
C CYS A 61 2.78 5.37 15.51
N THR A 62 3.06 6.11 16.59
CA THR A 62 4.38 6.14 17.24
C THR A 62 4.42 5.07 18.32
N TYR A 63 5.48 4.27 18.34
CA TYR A 63 5.68 3.22 19.33
C TYR A 63 7.15 3.17 19.76
N THR A 64 7.44 2.47 20.86
CA THR A 64 8.80 2.24 21.33
C THR A 64 9.39 1.02 20.65
N PRO A 65 10.47 1.16 19.85
CA PRO A 65 11.12 0.03 19.19
C PRO A 65 11.65 -1.02 20.17
N HIS A 66 11.73 -2.27 19.70
CA HIS A 66 12.30 -3.37 20.49
C HIS A 66 13.37 -4.13 19.67
N PRO A 67 14.48 -4.61 20.31
CA PRO A 67 15.54 -5.34 19.59
C PRO A 67 15.09 -6.65 18.95
N ASN A 68 14.15 -7.37 19.57
CA ASN A 68 13.52 -8.54 18.94
C ASN A 68 12.42 -8.11 17.99
N PHE A 69 12.48 -8.55 16.75
CA PHE A 69 11.56 -8.11 15.69
C PHE A 69 10.09 -8.43 15.98
N VAL A 70 9.79 -9.61 16.57
CA VAL A 70 8.40 -9.98 16.87
C VAL A 70 7.83 -9.11 17.99
N ASP A 71 8.66 -8.76 18.97
CA ASP A 71 8.25 -7.89 20.06
C ASP A 71 8.15 -6.43 19.61
N ASP A 72 9.01 -5.99 18.68
CA ASP A 72 8.90 -4.69 17.99
C ASP A 72 7.57 -4.53 17.28
N VAL A 73 7.17 -5.56 16.52
CA VAL A 73 5.86 -5.62 15.85
C VAL A 73 4.71 -5.60 16.87
N ASN A 74 4.84 -6.29 18.00
CA ASN A 74 3.81 -6.27 19.04
C ASN A 74 3.65 -4.88 19.68
N ASN A 75 4.75 -4.17 19.92
CA ASN A 75 4.70 -2.78 20.42
C ASN A 75 3.99 -1.86 19.43
N MET A 76 4.28 -2.01 18.14
CA MET A 76 3.56 -1.29 17.09
C MET A 76 2.06 -1.64 17.06
N CYS A 77 1.71 -2.93 17.20
CA CYS A 77 0.31 -3.36 17.29
C CYS A 77 -0.42 -2.68 18.45
N GLY A 78 0.23 -2.57 19.64
CA GLY A 78 -0.33 -1.84 20.78
C GLY A 78 -0.64 -0.38 20.42
N ALA A 79 0.33 0.33 19.86
CA ALA A 79 0.13 1.72 19.43
C ALA A 79 -0.94 1.88 18.34
N MET A 80 -1.11 0.89 17.46
CA MET A 80 -2.22 0.87 16.48
C MET A 80 -3.57 0.72 17.16
N VAL A 81 -3.67 -0.13 18.20
CA VAL A 81 -4.91 -0.31 18.97
C VAL A 81 -5.30 0.99 19.67
N ASP A 82 -4.37 1.61 20.38
CA ASP A 82 -4.62 2.88 21.08
C ASP A 82 -5.13 3.94 20.10
N ARG A 83 -4.44 4.09 18.96
CA ARG A 83 -4.83 5.06 17.94
C ARG A 83 -6.16 4.70 17.27
N PHE A 84 -6.43 3.41 17.03
CA PHE A 84 -7.70 2.96 16.47
C PHE A 84 -8.87 3.31 17.40
N LEU A 85 -8.76 3.00 18.69
CA LEU A 85 -9.81 3.27 19.67
C LEU A 85 -10.10 4.77 19.78
N GLU A 86 -9.03 5.59 19.83
CA GLU A 86 -9.15 7.05 19.82
C GLU A 86 -9.91 7.55 18.58
N ILE A 87 -9.52 7.10 17.38
CA ILE A 87 -10.17 7.54 16.15
C ILE A 87 -11.61 7.03 16.08
N GLU A 88 -11.88 5.80 16.47
CA GLU A 88 -13.23 5.25 16.45
C GLU A 88 -14.18 6.01 17.40
N ASP A 89 -13.69 6.45 18.56
CA ASP A 89 -14.46 7.30 19.47
C ASP A 89 -14.84 8.66 18.83
N LEU A 90 -13.98 9.17 17.94
CA LEU A 90 -14.21 10.43 17.23
C LEU A 90 -15.16 10.30 16.03
N VAL A 91 -14.92 9.27 15.19
CA VAL A 91 -15.60 9.16 13.88
C VAL A 91 -16.77 8.16 13.90
N GLY A 92 -16.99 7.51 15.06
CA GLY A 92 -17.96 6.42 15.21
C GLY A 92 -17.46 5.08 14.69
N PRO A 93 -18.21 3.97 14.90
CA PRO A 93 -17.75 2.62 14.69
C PRO A 93 -17.37 2.32 13.25
N PHE A 94 -16.32 1.49 13.09
CA PHE A 94 -15.92 0.93 11.81
C PHE A 94 -16.76 -0.30 11.46
N ASP A 95 -17.17 -0.40 10.19
CA ASP A 95 -17.90 -1.57 9.67
C ASP A 95 -16.97 -2.77 9.50
N ILE A 96 -15.72 -2.53 9.08
CA ILE A 96 -14.71 -3.54 8.79
C ILE A 96 -13.36 -3.11 9.39
N VAL A 97 -12.68 -4.08 10.01
CA VAL A 97 -11.26 -4.01 10.36
C VAL A 97 -10.51 -5.00 9.47
N HIS A 98 -9.64 -4.50 8.62
CA HIS A 98 -8.88 -5.29 7.65
C HIS A 98 -7.39 -5.26 7.94
N ALA A 99 -6.84 -6.37 8.41
CA ALA A 99 -5.41 -6.50 8.72
C ALA A 99 -4.64 -7.14 7.56
N HIS A 100 -3.42 -6.67 7.32
CA HIS A 100 -2.51 -7.17 6.30
C HIS A 100 -1.28 -7.81 6.92
N ASP A 101 -1.03 -9.08 6.59
CA ASP A 101 0.01 -9.96 7.08
C ASP A 101 0.05 -10.11 8.62
N TRP A 102 0.87 -11.04 9.09
CA TRP A 102 1.04 -11.35 10.51
C TRP A 102 1.41 -10.13 11.36
N LEU A 103 2.06 -9.16 10.73
CA LEU A 103 2.53 -7.90 11.33
C LEU A 103 1.40 -7.06 11.97
N CYS A 104 0.13 -7.28 11.58
CA CYS A 104 -1.03 -6.55 12.11
C CYS A 104 -2.06 -7.47 12.80
N VAL A 105 -1.77 -8.76 12.92
CA VAL A 105 -2.70 -9.73 13.50
C VAL A 105 -3.04 -9.39 14.94
N ASN A 106 -2.05 -9.09 15.77
CA ASN A 106 -2.29 -8.79 17.18
C ASN A 106 -3.10 -7.49 17.35
N ALA A 107 -2.87 -6.47 16.51
CA ALA A 107 -3.71 -5.27 16.53
C ALA A 107 -5.18 -5.62 16.19
N MET A 108 -5.42 -6.41 15.15
CA MET A 108 -6.77 -6.87 14.79
C MET A 108 -7.44 -7.66 15.93
N ILE A 109 -6.70 -8.56 16.57
CA ILE A 109 -7.22 -9.37 17.68
C ILE A 109 -7.57 -8.48 18.88
N TRP A 110 -6.66 -7.60 19.31
CA TRP A 110 -6.87 -6.75 20.48
C TRP A 110 -7.99 -5.73 20.24
N ILE A 111 -8.10 -5.16 19.03
CA ILE A 111 -9.26 -4.33 18.64
C ILE A 111 -10.55 -5.14 18.76
N ASN A 112 -10.59 -6.37 18.24
CA ASN A 112 -11.79 -7.21 18.30
C ASN A 112 -12.13 -7.64 19.73
N GLN A 113 -11.15 -7.81 20.62
CA GLN A 113 -11.35 -8.07 22.05
C GLN A 113 -11.93 -6.85 22.76
N ALA A 114 -11.42 -5.65 22.47
CA ALA A 114 -11.89 -4.41 23.08
C ALA A 114 -13.28 -4.02 22.56
N ARG A 115 -13.49 -4.12 21.26
CA ARG A 115 -14.74 -3.77 20.55
C ARG A 115 -15.01 -4.76 19.44
N LYS A 116 -16.22 -5.31 19.39
CA LYS A 116 -16.58 -6.36 18.43
C LYS A 116 -16.71 -5.80 17.02
N HIS A 117 -15.81 -6.21 16.12
CA HIS A 117 -15.80 -5.82 14.71
C HIS A 117 -15.87 -7.00 13.77
N LYS A 118 -16.24 -6.74 12.50
CA LYS A 118 -16.07 -7.69 11.41
C LYS A 118 -14.62 -7.59 10.92
N CYS A 119 -13.88 -8.68 11.09
CA CYS A 119 -12.45 -8.73 10.79
C CYS A 119 -12.18 -9.44 9.47
N VAL A 120 -11.37 -8.84 8.62
CA VAL A 120 -10.81 -9.45 7.40
C VAL A 120 -9.29 -9.51 7.57
N PHE A 121 -8.70 -10.61 7.12
CA PHE A 121 -7.26 -10.81 7.21
C PHE A 121 -6.69 -11.17 5.83
N THR A 122 -5.86 -10.30 5.26
CA THR A 122 -5.13 -10.59 4.03
C THR A 122 -3.76 -11.17 4.34
N ILE A 123 -3.46 -12.34 3.77
CA ILE A 123 -2.16 -13.01 3.84
C ILE A 123 -1.47 -12.85 2.50
N HIS A 124 -0.42 -12.01 2.46
CA HIS A 124 0.41 -11.79 1.28
C HIS A 124 1.46 -12.87 1.11
N SER A 125 1.95 -13.44 2.21
CA SER A 125 2.86 -14.57 2.26
C SER A 125 2.81 -15.21 3.62
N THR A 126 3.11 -16.51 3.70
CA THR A 126 3.23 -17.22 4.97
C THR A 126 4.69 -17.25 5.45
N GLU A 127 4.89 -17.39 6.75
CA GLU A 127 6.24 -17.60 7.30
C GLU A 127 6.86 -18.89 6.75
N TYR A 128 6.05 -19.94 6.56
CA TYR A 128 6.49 -21.20 5.95
C TYR A 128 7.18 -20.96 4.61
N GLY A 129 6.53 -20.26 3.70
CA GLY A 129 7.10 -19.92 2.39
C GLY A 129 8.34 -19.03 2.46
N ARG A 130 8.38 -18.09 3.43
CA ARG A 130 9.55 -17.22 3.65
C ARG A 130 10.77 -17.98 4.19
N CYS A 131 10.55 -18.99 5.03
CA CYS A 131 11.59 -19.79 5.69
C CYS A 131 11.96 -21.05 4.92
N GLY A 132 11.64 -21.17 3.63
CA GLY A 132 12.03 -22.32 2.82
C GLY A 132 11.31 -23.61 3.20
N ASN A 133 10.05 -23.50 3.58
CA ASN A 133 9.19 -24.61 3.99
C ASN A 133 9.64 -25.30 5.28
N ALA A 134 10.32 -24.57 6.17
CA ALA A 134 10.75 -25.06 7.48
C ALA A 134 10.76 -23.93 8.51
N PHE A 135 10.37 -24.23 9.74
CA PHE A 135 10.47 -23.27 10.87
C PHE A 135 11.77 -23.57 11.64
N THR A 136 12.77 -22.72 11.49
CA THR A 136 14.13 -22.99 11.92
C THR A 136 14.55 -22.28 13.22
N ASN A 137 13.75 -21.31 13.69
CA ASN A 137 14.07 -20.51 14.87
C ASN A 137 12.84 -20.11 15.66
N GLY A 138 13.03 -19.59 16.88
CA GLY A 138 11.95 -19.20 17.78
C GLY A 138 11.04 -18.09 17.23
N ASN A 139 11.56 -17.14 16.46
CA ASN A 139 10.77 -16.08 15.84
C ASN A 139 9.88 -16.65 14.72
N SER A 140 10.37 -17.55 13.88
CA SER A 140 9.55 -18.21 12.85
C SER A 140 8.36 -18.96 13.45
N VAL A 141 8.57 -19.64 14.57
CA VAL A 141 7.47 -20.33 15.30
C VAL A 141 6.46 -19.33 15.83
N ARG A 142 6.92 -18.23 16.46
CA ARG A 142 6.04 -17.15 16.95
C ARG A 142 5.23 -16.50 15.83
N ILE A 143 5.85 -16.25 14.67
CA ILE A 143 5.19 -15.67 13.50
C ILE A 143 4.12 -16.62 12.96
N ARG A 144 4.45 -17.91 12.80
CA ARG A 144 3.48 -18.95 12.40
C ARG A 144 2.27 -18.97 13.35
N ASP A 145 2.51 -18.89 14.66
CA ASP A 145 1.45 -18.93 15.66
C ASP A 145 0.56 -17.68 15.60
N GLN A 146 1.14 -16.50 15.28
CA GLN A 146 0.38 -15.29 15.01
C GLN A 146 -0.44 -15.40 13.72
N GLU A 147 0.15 -15.91 12.62
CA GLU A 147 -0.59 -16.16 11.37
C GLU A 147 -1.78 -17.09 11.64
N ARG A 148 -1.57 -18.19 12.38
CA ARG A 148 -2.65 -19.11 12.79
C ARG A 148 -3.72 -18.40 13.63
N ALA A 149 -3.33 -17.59 14.61
CA ALA A 149 -4.27 -16.81 15.40
C ALA A 149 -5.09 -15.84 14.52
N GLY A 150 -4.43 -15.15 13.58
CA GLY A 150 -5.11 -14.26 12.61
C GLY A 150 -6.17 -15.01 11.78
N THR A 151 -5.83 -16.21 11.31
CA THR A 151 -6.80 -17.02 10.54
C THR A 151 -7.99 -17.47 11.38
N TYR A 152 -7.80 -17.70 12.68
CA TYR A 152 -8.88 -18.06 13.59
C TYR A 152 -9.84 -16.88 13.87
N TRP A 153 -9.26 -15.71 14.21
CA TRP A 153 -10.02 -14.52 14.64
C TRP A 153 -10.72 -13.79 13.48
N ALA A 154 -10.15 -13.82 12.28
CA ALA A 154 -10.79 -13.18 11.13
C ALA A 154 -12.12 -13.85 10.76
N ASN A 155 -13.11 -13.08 10.35
CA ASN A 155 -14.37 -13.57 9.79
C ASN A 155 -14.19 -14.10 8.35
N LYS A 156 -13.35 -13.43 7.56
CA LYS A 156 -12.93 -13.83 6.22
C LYS A 156 -11.42 -13.64 6.05
N ILE A 157 -10.83 -14.47 5.21
CA ILE A 157 -9.42 -14.42 4.86
C ILE A 157 -9.33 -14.12 3.37
N ILE A 158 -8.39 -13.25 3.01
CA ILE A 158 -8.01 -13.00 1.61
C ILE A 158 -6.60 -13.53 1.40
N THR A 159 -6.37 -14.25 0.31
CA THR A 159 -5.04 -14.66 -0.14
C THR A 159 -4.80 -14.18 -1.56
N VAL A 160 -3.53 -13.92 -1.88
CA VAL A 160 -3.14 -13.27 -3.14
C VAL A 160 -3.08 -14.23 -4.33
N SER A 161 -3.13 -15.54 -4.07
CA SER A 161 -3.15 -16.58 -5.10
C SER A 161 -3.85 -17.85 -4.59
N ARG A 162 -4.22 -18.75 -5.50
CA ARG A 162 -4.76 -20.07 -5.15
C ARG A 162 -3.72 -20.93 -4.42
N THR A 163 -2.46 -20.83 -4.85
CA THR A 163 -1.35 -21.51 -4.18
C THR A 163 -1.25 -21.08 -2.72
N THR A 164 -1.31 -19.79 -2.42
CA THR A 164 -1.33 -19.29 -1.04
C THR A 164 -2.59 -19.70 -0.30
N LYS A 165 -3.75 -19.75 -0.96
CA LYS A 165 -4.99 -20.28 -0.37
C LYS A 165 -4.85 -21.72 0.08
N ASP A 166 -4.30 -22.58 -0.79
CA ASP A 166 -4.12 -24.00 -0.49
C ASP A 166 -3.08 -24.19 0.63
N GLU A 167 -2.02 -23.40 0.65
CA GLU A 167 -1.01 -23.41 1.71
C GLU A 167 -1.59 -22.99 3.06
N VAL A 168 -2.35 -21.88 3.12
CA VAL A 168 -3.01 -21.40 4.34
C VAL A 168 -4.04 -22.40 4.84
N ALA A 169 -4.86 -22.97 3.94
CA ALA A 169 -5.86 -23.95 4.29
C ALA A 169 -5.25 -25.22 4.89
N TRP A 170 -4.15 -25.70 4.30
CA TRP A 170 -3.42 -26.85 4.77
C TRP A 170 -2.70 -26.60 6.09
N MET A 171 -1.95 -25.48 6.18
CA MET A 171 -1.06 -25.22 7.31
C MET A 171 -1.80 -24.85 8.59
N TYR A 172 -2.88 -24.08 8.46
CA TYR A 172 -3.64 -23.57 9.60
C TYR A 172 -4.99 -24.27 9.79
N GLU A 173 -5.26 -25.34 9.01
CA GLU A 173 -6.50 -26.13 9.06
C GLU A 173 -7.76 -25.27 8.86
N VAL A 174 -7.67 -24.26 7.96
CA VAL A 174 -8.73 -23.31 7.70
C VAL A 174 -9.68 -23.85 6.63
N PRO A 175 -11.00 -23.83 6.85
CA PRO A 175 -11.96 -24.19 5.81
C PRO A 175 -11.79 -23.31 4.56
N LYS A 176 -11.66 -23.93 3.38
CA LYS A 176 -11.46 -23.19 2.11
C LYS A 176 -12.58 -22.17 1.81
N ALA A 177 -13.80 -22.39 2.34
CA ALA A 177 -14.93 -21.45 2.22
C ALA A 177 -14.72 -20.13 2.99
N LYS A 178 -13.82 -20.11 3.98
CA LYS A 178 -13.42 -18.89 4.71
C LYS A 178 -12.42 -18.05 3.94
N ILE A 179 -11.77 -18.62 2.90
CA ILE A 179 -10.66 -18.01 2.19
C ILE A 179 -11.10 -17.61 0.78
N GLU A 180 -11.01 -16.31 0.47
CA GLU A 180 -11.20 -15.77 -0.87
C GLU A 180 -9.84 -15.50 -1.52
N VAL A 181 -9.75 -15.66 -2.85
CA VAL A 181 -8.55 -15.33 -3.61
C VAL A 181 -8.77 -14.01 -4.32
N ILE A 182 -8.02 -12.99 -3.91
CA ILE A 182 -8.03 -11.68 -4.54
C ILE A 182 -6.59 -11.32 -4.86
N ASN A 183 -6.26 -11.23 -6.14
CA ASN A 183 -4.92 -10.93 -6.59
C ASN A 183 -4.53 -9.49 -6.28
N ASN A 184 -3.22 -9.19 -6.29
CA ASN A 184 -2.74 -7.82 -6.22
C ASN A 184 -3.01 -7.08 -7.54
N GLY A 185 -3.14 -5.76 -7.47
CA GLY A 185 -3.18 -4.87 -8.60
C GLY A 185 -1.85 -4.14 -8.82
N VAL A 186 -1.80 -3.36 -9.89
CA VAL A 186 -0.72 -2.42 -10.16
C VAL A 186 -1.26 -1.20 -10.91
N HIS A 187 -0.66 -0.02 -10.68
CA HIS A 187 -0.86 1.17 -11.50
C HIS A 187 0.08 1.13 -12.70
N TRP A 188 -0.34 0.53 -13.78
CA TRP A 188 0.47 0.39 -15.00
C TRP A 188 0.70 1.73 -15.71
N GLU A 189 -0.18 2.70 -15.51
CA GLU A 189 -0.07 4.05 -16.10
C GLU A 189 1.23 4.76 -15.71
N ARG A 190 1.81 4.42 -14.56
CA ARG A 190 3.12 4.92 -14.13
C ARG A 190 4.26 4.52 -15.06
N PHE A 191 4.06 3.44 -15.83
CA PHE A 191 5.04 2.92 -16.78
C PHE A 191 4.84 3.47 -18.21
N ASP A 192 3.78 4.25 -18.44
CA ASP A 192 3.49 4.88 -19.73
C ASP A 192 4.30 6.17 -19.90
N ILE A 193 5.60 6.08 -19.65
CA ILE A 193 6.60 7.14 -19.86
C ILE A 193 7.53 6.76 -21.00
N GLU A 194 7.95 7.75 -21.76
CA GLU A 194 9.01 7.58 -22.74
C GLU A 194 10.38 7.74 -22.10
N ILE A 195 11.30 6.87 -22.42
CA ILE A 195 12.70 6.97 -22.05
C ILE A 195 13.58 6.64 -23.25
N ASP A 196 14.81 7.09 -23.27
CA ASP A 196 15.87 6.54 -24.10
C ASP A 196 16.54 5.39 -23.30
N PRO A 197 16.31 4.10 -23.67
CA PRO A 197 16.88 2.98 -22.96
C PRO A 197 18.43 3.00 -22.99
N GLY A 198 19.02 3.50 -24.08
CA GLY A 198 20.48 3.58 -24.22
C GLY A 198 21.09 4.56 -23.22
N LEU A 199 20.51 5.75 -23.11
CA LEU A 199 20.97 6.76 -22.12
C LEU A 199 20.75 6.27 -20.68
N GLU A 200 19.65 5.59 -20.40
CA GLU A 200 19.42 5.05 -19.06
C GLU A 200 20.38 3.87 -18.73
N LYS A 201 20.72 3.01 -19.72
CA LYS A 201 21.73 1.93 -19.58
C LYS A 201 23.11 2.50 -19.24
N HIS A 202 23.51 3.63 -19.82
CA HIS A 202 24.79 4.28 -19.55
C HIS A 202 24.99 4.65 -18.07
N LYS A 203 23.93 4.97 -17.34
CA LYS A 203 24.01 5.30 -15.90
C LYS A 203 24.50 4.11 -15.05
N TYR A 204 24.46 2.91 -15.62
CA TYR A 204 24.87 1.66 -14.98
C TYR A 204 26.08 1.03 -15.67
N ASP A 205 26.85 1.78 -16.46
CA ASP A 205 27.99 1.29 -17.27
C ASP A 205 27.56 0.09 -18.17
N ILE A 206 26.44 0.22 -18.84
CA ILE A 206 25.89 -0.74 -19.79
C ILE A 206 25.82 -0.07 -21.16
N ALA A 207 26.36 -0.74 -22.19
CA ALA A 207 26.26 -0.20 -23.54
C ALA A 207 24.82 -0.28 -24.05
N PRO A 208 24.38 0.63 -24.94
CA PRO A 208 22.98 0.71 -25.38
C PRO A 208 22.42 -0.59 -25.96
N LEU A 209 23.25 -1.35 -26.65
CA LEU A 209 22.86 -2.61 -27.31
C LEU A 209 23.13 -3.87 -26.48
N ASP A 210 23.72 -3.74 -25.30
CA ASP A 210 23.98 -4.89 -24.43
C ASP A 210 22.65 -5.50 -23.94
N PRO A 211 22.40 -6.80 -24.18
CA PRO A 211 21.24 -7.48 -23.66
C PRO A 211 21.20 -7.40 -22.12
N THR A 212 20.05 -7.01 -21.55
CA THR A 212 19.97 -6.70 -20.13
C THR A 212 18.86 -7.46 -19.43
N VAL A 213 19.21 -8.24 -18.43
CA VAL A 213 18.29 -8.94 -17.51
C VAL A 213 18.11 -8.09 -16.26
N LEU A 214 16.88 -7.85 -15.86
CA LEU A 214 16.55 -7.22 -14.59
C LEU A 214 16.02 -8.25 -13.59
N PHE A 215 16.60 -8.26 -12.40
CA PHE A 215 15.96 -8.77 -11.18
C PHE A 215 15.51 -7.57 -10.33
N CYS A 216 14.29 -7.62 -9.81
CA CYS A 216 13.79 -6.63 -8.87
C CYS A 216 13.10 -7.31 -7.68
N GLY A 217 13.56 -7.02 -6.45
CA GLY A 217 13.01 -7.59 -5.24
C GLY A 217 14.01 -7.67 -4.09
N ARG A 218 13.56 -8.17 -2.94
CA ARG A 218 14.42 -8.35 -1.77
C ARG A 218 15.53 -9.36 -2.09
N LEU A 219 16.75 -9.06 -1.67
CA LEU A 219 17.90 -9.96 -1.81
C LEU A 219 17.88 -10.99 -0.66
N THR A 220 16.99 -11.98 -0.78
CA THR A 220 16.76 -13.05 0.21
C THR A 220 16.79 -14.42 -0.47
N TRP A 221 17.00 -15.47 0.30
CA TRP A 221 16.98 -16.85 -0.18
C TRP A 221 15.69 -17.20 -0.94
N GLN A 222 14.54 -16.73 -0.44
CA GLN A 222 13.23 -16.94 -1.05
C GLN A 222 13.19 -16.48 -2.52
N LYS A 223 13.87 -15.38 -2.84
CA LYS A 223 13.83 -14.75 -4.16
C LYS A 223 14.79 -15.35 -5.18
N GLY A 224 15.67 -16.26 -4.76
CA GLY A 224 16.48 -17.08 -5.67
C GLY A 224 17.53 -16.31 -6.48
N VAL A 225 18.01 -15.16 -6.00
CA VAL A 225 19.01 -14.34 -6.69
C VAL A 225 20.34 -15.10 -6.87
N ASP A 226 20.67 -15.94 -5.91
CA ASP A 226 21.83 -16.84 -5.96
C ASP A 226 21.75 -17.81 -7.16
N ILE A 227 20.56 -18.34 -7.48
CA ILE A 227 20.36 -19.21 -8.64
C ILE A 227 20.58 -18.43 -9.95
N LEU A 228 20.11 -17.17 -10.01
CA LEU A 228 20.36 -16.31 -11.16
C LEU A 228 21.86 -16.06 -11.32
N LEU A 229 22.59 -15.72 -10.23
CA LEU A 229 24.05 -15.51 -10.30
C LEU A 229 24.78 -16.76 -10.82
N GLU A 230 24.42 -17.96 -10.36
CA GLU A 230 24.99 -19.21 -10.82
C GLU A 230 24.71 -19.49 -12.32
N ALA A 231 23.65 -18.95 -12.87
CA ALA A 231 23.30 -19.10 -14.28
C ALA A 231 24.12 -18.16 -15.20
N ILE A 232 24.61 -17.03 -14.68
CA ILE A 232 25.27 -15.99 -15.48
C ILE A 232 26.49 -16.52 -16.25
N PRO A 233 27.40 -17.30 -15.68
CA PRO A 233 28.55 -17.84 -16.47
C PRO A 233 28.10 -18.60 -17.73
N GLY A 234 27.06 -19.44 -17.60
CA GLY A 234 26.50 -20.18 -18.74
C GLY A 234 25.87 -19.24 -19.80
N ILE A 235 25.22 -18.18 -19.36
CA ILE A 235 24.63 -17.16 -20.27
C ILE A 235 25.74 -16.39 -20.99
N LEU A 236 26.77 -15.96 -20.28
CA LEU A 236 27.90 -15.21 -20.84
C LEU A 236 28.72 -16.01 -21.87
N ASN A 237 28.73 -17.35 -21.82
CA ASN A 237 29.36 -18.17 -22.84
C ASN A 237 28.79 -17.92 -24.25
N LYS A 238 27.48 -17.61 -24.35
CA LYS A 238 26.82 -17.33 -25.63
C LYS A 238 26.60 -15.82 -25.84
N TYR A 239 26.25 -15.08 -24.81
CA TYR A 239 25.94 -13.66 -24.85
C TYR A 239 26.95 -12.86 -24.03
N ARG A 240 28.18 -12.74 -24.55
CA ARG A 240 29.34 -12.16 -23.83
C ARG A 240 29.11 -10.76 -23.27
N ASN A 241 28.26 -9.95 -23.93
CA ASN A 241 27.96 -8.58 -23.53
C ASN A 241 26.72 -8.48 -22.64
N ALA A 242 26.05 -9.58 -22.30
CA ALA A 242 24.88 -9.54 -21.46
C ALA A 242 25.18 -8.89 -20.10
N LYS A 243 24.24 -8.11 -19.60
CA LYS A 243 24.32 -7.44 -18.29
C LYS A 243 23.14 -7.80 -17.42
N PHE A 244 23.39 -7.79 -16.12
CA PHE A 244 22.42 -8.20 -15.11
C PHE A 244 22.30 -7.09 -14.07
N ILE A 245 21.12 -6.49 -13.98
CA ILE A 245 20.82 -5.47 -12.97
C ILE A 245 20.05 -6.14 -11.84
N LEU A 246 20.57 -6.03 -10.61
CA LEU A 246 19.94 -6.54 -9.40
C LEU A 246 19.48 -5.34 -8.56
N ALA A 247 18.18 -5.04 -8.66
CA ALA A 247 17.54 -3.94 -7.95
C ALA A 247 16.87 -4.45 -6.68
N GLY A 248 17.30 -3.96 -5.55
CA GLY A 248 16.80 -4.31 -4.22
C GLY A 248 17.91 -4.39 -3.18
N ASP A 249 17.49 -4.70 -1.95
CA ASP A 249 18.37 -4.90 -0.81
C ASP A 249 17.87 -6.09 0.02
N GLY A 250 18.68 -6.57 0.96
CA GLY A 250 18.34 -7.68 1.83
C GLY A 250 19.56 -8.31 2.51
N ASP A 251 19.27 -9.28 3.39
CA ASP A 251 20.24 -9.97 4.22
C ASP A 251 21.33 -10.72 3.41
N GLN A 252 21.02 -11.12 2.18
CA GLN A 252 21.95 -11.83 1.32
C GLN A 252 22.86 -10.93 0.46
N ARG A 253 22.71 -9.60 0.50
CA ARG A 253 23.44 -8.70 -0.40
C ARG A 253 24.93 -8.94 -0.38
N GLY A 254 25.56 -8.92 0.79
CA GLY A 254 27.00 -9.12 0.92
C GLY A 254 27.47 -10.49 0.43
N PHE A 255 26.68 -11.55 0.69
CA PHE A 255 26.94 -12.88 0.18
C PHE A 255 26.89 -12.91 -1.36
N LEU A 256 25.86 -12.32 -1.95
CA LEU A 256 25.65 -12.29 -3.41
C LEU A 256 26.75 -11.49 -4.15
N GLU A 257 27.18 -10.35 -3.61
CA GLU A 257 28.29 -9.56 -4.15
C GLU A 257 29.62 -10.35 -4.11
N ASN A 258 29.88 -11.06 -3.00
CA ASN A 258 31.02 -11.97 -2.89
C ASN A 258 30.93 -13.12 -3.90
N ARG A 259 29.76 -13.71 -4.04
CA ARG A 259 29.52 -14.80 -4.97
C ARG A 259 29.75 -14.37 -6.42
N ALA A 260 29.30 -13.19 -6.82
CA ALA A 260 29.55 -12.64 -8.16
C ALA A 260 31.05 -12.48 -8.45
N ARG A 261 31.85 -12.08 -7.44
CA ARG A 261 33.33 -12.01 -7.57
C ARG A 261 33.97 -13.39 -7.77
N HIS A 262 33.55 -14.36 -6.94
CA HIS A 262 34.06 -15.73 -7.04
C HIS A 262 33.76 -16.42 -8.38
N LEU A 263 32.58 -16.11 -8.94
CA LEU A 263 32.18 -16.61 -10.26
C LEU A 263 32.87 -15.88 -11.44
N GLY A 264 33.64 -14.82 -11.16
CA GLY A 264 34.29 -13.99 -12.18
C GLY A 264 33.32 -13.12 -13.01
N ILE A 265 32.08 -12.92 -12.55
CA ILE A 265 31.02 -12.24 -13.29
C ILE A 265 30.76 -10.80 -12.81
N ALA A 266 31.58 -10.27 -11.90
CA ALA A 266 31.38 -8.91 -11.37
C ALA A 266 31.34 -7.82 -12.46
N HIS A 267 32.00 -8.03 -13.60
CA HIS A 267 31.97 -7.14 -14.76
C HIS A 267 30.62 -7.09 -15.46
N ALA A 268 29.79 -8.11 -15.30
CA ALA A 268 28.48 -8.22 -15.95
C ALA A 268 27.31 -7.88 -15.01
N VAL A 269 27.53 -7.81 -13.68
CA VAL A 269 26.46 -7.63 -12.68
C VAL A 269 26.47 -6.22 -12.09
N ARG A 270 25.31 -5.62 -11.90
CA ARG A 270 25.13 -4.31 -11.29
C ARG A 270 24.17 -4.43 -10.09
N PHE A 271 24.70 -4.34 -8.87
CA PHE A 271 23.90 -4.22 -7.64
C PHE A 271 23.54 -2.74 -7.43
N VAL A 272 22.31 -2.35 -7.79
CA VAL A 272 21.89 -0.94 -7.81
C VAL A 272 21.18 -0.49 -6.54
N GLY A 273 21.01 -1.38 -5.56
CA GLY A 273 20.31 -1.10 -4.31
C GLY A 273 18.80 -0.98 -4.48
N TYR A 274 18.12 -0.57 -3.42
CA TYR A 274 16.68 -0.34 -3.46
C TYR A 274 16.34 0.84 -4.37
N LYS A 275 15.35 0.63 -5.24
CA LYS A 275 14.83 1.64 -6.17
C LYS A 275 13.32 1.76 -6.04
N ASN A 276 12.81 2.97 -6.20
CA ASN A 276 11.37 3.26 -6.17
C ASN A 276 11.01 4.37 -7.18
N GLY A 277 9.72 4.66 -7.28
CA GLY A 277 9.20 5.74 -8.12
C GLY A 277 9.70 5.67 -9.57
N SER A 278 10.11 6.81 -10.12
CA SER A 278 10.56 6.91 -11.52
C SER A 278 11.85 6.14 -11.80
N GLU A 279 12.76 5.99 -10.83
CA GLU A 279 13.98 5.20 -11.02
C GLU A 279 13.66 3.72 -11.22
N LEU A 280 12.72 3.17 -10.45
CA LEU A 280 12.25 1.79 -10.62
C LEU A 280 11.60 1.59 -11.99
N VAL A 281 10.70 2.50 -12.39
CA VAL A 281 10.06 2.45 -13.71
C VAL A 281 11.09 2.43 -14.83
N LYS A 282 12.13 3.28 -14.75
CA LYS A 282 13.21 3.32 -15.74
C LYS A 282 13.98 2.02 -15.84
N LEU A 283 14.24 1.32 -14.71
CA LEU A 283 14.88 0.01 -14.73
C LEU A 283 14.05 -1.02 -15.50
N PHE A 284 12.74 -1.06 -15.29
CA PHE A 284 11.87 -1.93 -16.07
C PHE A 284 11.82 -1.55 -17.56
N LYS A 285 11.86 -0.27 -17.88
CA LYS A 285 11.81 0.20 -19.27
C LYS A 285 13.12 -0.05 -20.04
N LEU A 286 14.29 0.01 -19.37
CA LEU A 286 15.60 -0.17 -20.03
C LEU A 286 15.99 -1.64 -20.23
N CYS A 287 15.47 -2.58 -19.42
CA CYS A 287 15.83 -3.99 -19.54
C CYS A 287 15.15 -4.67 -20.74
N ASP A 288 15.66 -5.82 -21.13
CA ASP A 288 15.11 -6.64 -22.21
C ASP A 288 14.21 -7.75 -21.67
N VAL A 289 14.48 -8.21 -20.45
CA VAL A 289 13.68 -9.24 -19.75
C VAL A 289 13.77 -9.06 -18.24
N VAL A 290 12.69 -9.41 -17.54
CA VAL A 290 12.67 -9.46 -16.08
C VAL A 290 12.70 -10.92 -15.62
N CYS A 291 13.69 -11.24 -14.78
CA CYS A 291 13.85 -12.57 -14.21
C CYS A 291 13.34 -12.63 -12.77
N VAL A 292 12.41 -13.55 -12.52
CA VAL A 292 11.81 -13.82 -11.21
C VAL A 292 12.13 -15.27 -10.82
N PRO A 293 13.37 -15.55 -10.34
CA PRO A 293 13.86 -16.90 -10.10
C PRO A 293 13.46 -17.45 -8.73
N SER A 294 12.38 -16.94 -8.16
CA SER A 294 11.96 -17.18 -6.78
C SER A 294 11.73 -18.67 -6.49
N ARG A 295 12.25 -19.14 -5.35
CA ARG A 295 11.93 -20.49 -4.82
C ARG A 295 10.49 -20.58 -4.33
N ASN A 296 9.99 -19.47 -3.81
CA ASN A 296 8.60 -19.30 -3.42
C ASN A 296 8.16 -17.87 -3.77
N GLU A 297 7.16 -17.74 -4.65
CA GLU A 297 6.60 -16.45 -5.06
C GLU A 297 5.09 -16.44 -4.81
N PRO A 298 4.64 -15.92 -3.69
CA PRO A 298 3.20 -15.97 -3.33
C PRO A 298 2.30 -15.35 -4.38
N PHE A 299 2.72 -14.23 -4.98
CA PHE A 299 1.99 -13.58 -6.06
C PHE A 299 2.90 -13.09 -7.20
N GLY A 300 3.92 -12.26 -6.89
CA GLY A 300 4.82 -11.72 -7.89
C GLY A 300 4.36 -10.40 -8.50
N ILE A 301 4.20 -9.35 -7.69
CA ILE A 301 3.89 -7.99 -8.19
C ILE A 301 4.89 -7.56 -9.25
N VAL A 302 6.16 -7.94 -9.12
CA VAL A 302 7.23 -7.65 -10.08
C VAL A 302 6.92 -8.16 -11.51
N VAL A 303 6.16 -9.25 -11.65
CA VAL A 303 5.67 -9.72 -12.96
C VAL A 303 4.69 -8.71 -13.56
N LEU A 304 3.80 -8.14 -12.75
CA LEU A 304 2.87 -7.11 -13.20
C LEU A 304 3.60 -5.82 -13.57
N GLU A 305 4.64 -5.45 -12.82
CA GLU A 305 5.49 -4.28 -13.12
C GLU A 305 6.23 -4.47 -14.44
N ALA A 306 6.77 -5.66 -14.69
CA ALA A 306 7.39 -6.01 -15.98
C ALA A 306 6.39 -5.89 -17.14
N TRP A 307 5.20 -6.43 -16.98
CA TRP A 307 4.13 -6.32 -17.97
C TRP A 307 3.65 -4.89 -18.15
N SER A 308 3.64 -4.09 -17.07
CA SER A 308 3.35 -2.64 -17.16
C SER A 308 4.34 -1.90 -18.07
N ALA A 309 5.60 -2.33 -18.05
CA ALA A 309 6.64 -1.80 -18.95
C ALA A 309 6.65 -2.47 -20.34
N GLY A 310 5.74 -3.41 -20.61
CA GLY A 310 5.68 -4.19 -21.86
C GLY A 310 6.82 -5.20 -21.99
N LYS A 311 7.42 -5.65 -20.87
CA LYS A 311 8.58 -6.54 -20.88
C LYS A 311 8.18 -8.00 -20.68
N PRO A 312 8.85 -8.94 -21.38
CA PRO A 312 8.69 -10.36 -21.13
C PRO A 312 9.25 -10.71 -19.74
N VAL A 313 8.72 -11.78 -19.16
CA VAL A 313 9.16 -12.29 -17.86
C VAL A 313 9.66 -13.72 -17.96
N LEU A 314 10.71 -14.02 -17.20
CA LEU A 314 11.10 -15.37 -16.83
C LEU A 314 10.61 -15.56 -15.39
N ALA A 315 9.52 -16.26 -15.16
CA ALA A 315 8.95 -16.45 -13.84
C ALA A 315 8.91 -17.92 -13.45
N THR A 316 9.32 -18.23 -12.22
CA THR A 316 9.30 -19.61 -11.74
C THR A 316 7.89 -20.17 -11.69
N GLU A 317 7.73 -21.44 -12.07
CA GLU A 317 6.48 -22.20 -12.00
C GLU A 317 6.16 -22.64 -10.56
N THR A 318 6.39 -21.71 -9.61
CA THR A 318 6.14 -21.91 -8.19
C THR A 318 5.34 -20.72 -7.65
N GLY A 319 4.23 -21.01 -6.97
CA GLY A 319 3.37 -19.97 -6.37
C GLY A 319 2.47 -19.25 -7.36
N GLY A 320 2.27 -17.94 -7.16
CA GLY A 320 1.31 -17.12 -7.90
C GLY A 320 1.57 -17.01 -9.40
N PRO A 321 2.79 -16.76 -9.88
CA PRO A 321 3.05 -16.61 -11.31
C PRO A 321 2.61 -17.81 -12.16
N LYS A 322 2.67 -19.02 -11.60
CA LYS A 322 2.17 -20.24 -12.22
C LYS A 322 0.71 -20.12 -12.70
N GLU A 323 -0.11 -19.32 -12.00
CA GLU A 323 -1.55 -19.24 -12.21
C GLU A 323 -1.95 -18.27 -13.32
N TYR A 324 -1.06 -17.32 -13.69
CA TYR A 324 -1.44 -16.25 -14.60
C TYR A 324 -0.41 -15.94 -15.69
N VAL A 325 0.81 -16.44 -15.60
CA VAL A 325 1.77 -16.39 -16.70
C VAL A 325 1.48 -17.57 -17.64
N ASP A 326 1.11 -17.25 -18.88
CA ASP A 326 0.93 -18.26 -19.92
C ASP A 326 2.26 -18.46 -20.66
N HIS A 327 2.77 -19.69 -20.59
CA HIS A 327 4.09 -20.07 -21.12
C HIS A 327 4.16 -19.82 -22.62
N GLU A 328 5.24 -19.17 -23.07
CA GLU A 328 5.48 -18.73 -24.47
C GLU A 328 4.43 -17.76 -25.04
N VAL A 329 3.48 -17.29 -24.23
CA VAL A 329 2.43 -16.34 -24.67
C VAL A 329 2.57 -15.00 -23.94
N SER A 330 2.68 -14.98 -22.62
CA SER A 330 2.83 -13.75 -21.81
C SER A 330 4.13 -13.71 -21.02
N GLY A 331 4.95 -14.74 -21.16
CA GLY A 331 6.26 -14.92 -20.51
C GLY A 331 6.72 -16.35 -20.58
N LEU A 332 7.88 -16.65 -20.02
CA LEU A 332 8.39 -18.00 -19.93
C LEU A 332 8.30 -18.50 -18.48
N LYS A 333 7.70 -19.67 -18.30
CA LYS A 333 7.76 -20.40 -17.03
C LYS A 333 9.09 -21.16 -16.95
N ILE A 334 9.79 -20.95 -15.85
CA ILE A 334 11.06 -21.61 -15.55
C ILE A 334 10.99 -22.32 -14.21
N PHE A 335 11.89 -23.25 -13.96
CA PHE A 335 12.12 -23.80 -12.63
C PHE A 335 13.20 -22.98 -11.90
N PRO A 336 13.21 -22.93 -10.56
CA PRO A 336 14.27 -22.25 -9.79
C PRO A 336 15.56 -23.08 -9.81
N ARG A 337 16.15 -23.24 -11.00
CA ARG A 337 17.36 -24.00 -11.30
C ARG A 337 18.18 -23.30 -12.37
N VAL A 338 19.49 -23.44 -12.27
CA VAL A 338 20.49 -22.81 -13.15
C VAL A 338 20.21 -23.10 -14.64
N ASP A 339 20.04 -24.36 -14.98
CA ASP A 339 19.79 -24.81 -16.36
C ASP A 339 18.54 -24.21 -16.97
N SER A 340 17.47 -24.09 -16.15
CA SER A 340 16.19 -23.52 -16.60
C SER A 340 16.27 -22.00 -16.81
N ILE A 341 17.05 -21.29 -15.98
CA ILE A 341 17.29 -19.85 -16.16
C ILE A 341 18.13 -19.61 -17.43
N ILE A 342 19.19 -20.38 -17.64
CA ILE A 342 20.01 -20.29 -18.86
C ILE A 342 19.16 -20.50 -20.10
N TRP A 343 18.35 -21.57 -20.13
CA TRP A 343 17.39 -21.83 -21.20
C TRP A 343 16.44 -20.67 -21.44
N GLY A 344 15.84 -20.13 -20.37
CA GLY A 344 14.88 -19.05 -20.49
C GLY A 344 15.49 -17.75 -21.03
N VAL A 345 16.67 -17.37 -20.57
CA VAL A 345 17.39 -16.19 -21.08
C VAL A 345 17.81 -16.43 -22.55
N ASP A 346 18.28 -17.63 -22.89
CA ASP A 346 18.62 -17.98 -24.27
C ASP A 346 17.40 -17.85 -25.20
N ARG A 347 16.24 -18.32 -24.77
CA ARG A 347 14.99 -18.24 -25.53
C ARG A 347 14.57 -16.79 -25.80
N ILE A 348 14.75 -15.89 -24.81
CA ILE A 348 14.46 -14.45 -24.95
C ILE A 348 15.46 -13.75 -25.87
N PHE A 349 16.76 -13.99 -25.65
CA PHE A 349 17.80 -13.27 -26.40
C PHE A 349 17.99 -13.76 -27.82
N SER A 350 17.57 -14.99 -28.13
CA SER A 350 17.61 -15.52 -29.50
C SER A 350 16.50 -14.98 -30.40
N ASP A 351 15.39 -14.43 -29.82
CA ASP A 351 14.24 -13.90 -30.57
C ASP A 351 13.60 -12.73 -29.82
N PHE A 352 14.14 -11.54 -30.01
CA PHE A 352 13.60 -10.30 -29.41
C PHE A 352 12.22 -9.89 -29.93
N GLU A 353 11.80 -10.32 -31.12
CA GLU A 353 10.46 -10.03 -31.63
C GLU A 353 9.42 -10.81 -30.86
N HIS A 354 9.65 -12.13 -30.70
CA HIS A 354 8.77 -12.96 -29.89
C HIS A 354 8.77 -12.52 -28.42
N ALA A 355 9.94 -12.12 -27.89
CA ALA A 355 10.06 -11.59 -26.53
C ALA A 355 9.19 -10.34 -26.32
N ARG A 356 9.24 -9.37 -27.24
CA ARG A 356 8.38 -8.17 -27.20
C ARG A 356 6.91 -8.51 -27.35
N TRP A 357 6.57 -9.47 -28.21
CA TRP A 357 5.19 -9.94 -28.38
C TRP A 357 4.66 -10.55 -27.06
N MET A 358 5.45 -11.37 -26.36
CA MET A 358 5.08 -11.88 -25.03
C MET A 358 4.85 -10.76 -24.02
N GLY A 359 5.73 -9.76 -23.96
CA GLY A 359 5.58 -8.61 -23.10
C GLY A 359 4.29 -7.82 -23.37
N GLY A 360 3.97 -7.60 -24.66
CA GLY A 360 2.72 -6.97 -25.09
C GLY A 360 1.47 -7.77 -24.70
N ASN A 361 1.51 -9.09 -24.79
CA ASN A 361 0.41 -9.94 -24.33
C ASN A 361 0.27 -9.91 -22.81
N GLY A 362 1.39 -9.90 -22.09
CA GLY A 362 1.41 -9.70 -20.63
C GLY A 362 0.72 -8.40 -20.23
N ARG A 363 0.98 -7.29 -20.94
CA ARG A 363 0.30 -6.00 -20.73
C ARG A 363 -1.23 -6.12 -20.90
N LYS A 364 -1.71 -6.81 -21.91
CA LYS A 364 -3.16 -7.04 -22.13
C LYS A 364 -3.78 -7.87 -21.00
N VAL A 365 -3.08 -8.89 -20.50
CA VAL A 365 -3.54 -9.68 -19.34
C VAL A 365 -3.63 -8.81 -18.10
N LEU A 366 -2.62 -7.98 -17.86
CA LEU A 366 -2.55 -7.04 -16.75
C LEU A 366 -3.76 -6.11 -16.72
N GLU A 367 -3.99 -5.35 -17.80
CA GLU A 367 -5.07 -4.37 -17.91
C GLU A 367 -6.44 -5.01 -17.67
N LYS A 368 -6.64 -6.22 -18.17
CA LYS A 368 -7.90 -6.96 -18.03
C LYS A 368 -8.12 -7.50 -16.62
N ARG A 369 -7.08 -7.99 -15.93
CA ARG A 369 -7.23 -8.80 -14.71
C ARG A 369 -6.80 -8.12 -13.44
N PHE A 370 -5.77 -7.26 -13.48
CA PHE A 370 -5.04 -6.80 -12.30
C PHE A 370 -5.15 -5.28 -12.06
N ASN A 371 -6.25 -4.67 -12.52
CA ASN A 371 -6.53 -3.27 -12.25
C ASN A 371 -7.17 -3.07 -10.86
N TRP A 372 -6.83 -1.97 -10.22
CA TRP A 372 -7.28 -1.66 -8.86
C TRP A 372 -8.80 -1.51 -8.72
N SER A 373 -9.51 -1.03 -9.76
CA SER A 373 -10.96 -0.96 -9.72
C SER A 373 -11.60 -2.34 -9.56
N LYS A 374 -11.07 -3.34 -10.26
CA LYS A 374 -11.53 -4.73 -10.17
C LYS A 374 -11.18 -5.36 -8.81
N ILE A 375 -9.94 -5.12 -8.34
CA ILE A 375 -9.49 -5.61 -7.03
C ILE A 375 -10.33 -5.01 -5.91
N ALA A 376 -10.59 -3.70 -5.93
CA ALA A 376 -11.45 -3.04 -4.97
C ALA A 376 -12.89 -3.58 -5.00
N ASN A 377 -13.46 -3.86 -6.19
CA ASN A 377 -14.79 -4.49 -6.29
C ASN A 377 -14.82 -5.89 -5.64
N GLN A 378 -13.80 -6.72 -5.88
CA GLN A 378 -13.70 -8.04 -5.27
C GLN A 378 -13.56 -7.95 -3.75
N THR A 379 -12.76 -7.01 -3.26
CA THR A 379 -12.56 -6.76 -1.82
C THR A 379 -13.85 -6.24 -1.18
N THR A 380 -14.54 -5.30 -1.85
CA THR A 380 -15.85 -4.80 -1.40
C THR A 380 -16.87 -5.93 -1.29
N ALA A 381 -16.92 -6.85 -2.25
CA ALA A 381 -17.83 -7.99 -2.20
C ALA A 381 -17.57 -8.91 -0.98
N VAL A 382 -16.31 -9.03 -0.52
CA VAL A 382 -16.01 -9.75 0.74
C VAL A 382 -16.55 -8.99 1.95
N TYR A 383 -16.44 -7.66 1.97
CA TYR A 383 -16.97 -6.83 3.06
C TYR A 383 -18.51 -6.88 3.12
N GLU A 384 -19.18 -6.85 1.96
CA GLU A 384 -20.64 -6.95 1.84
C GLU A 384 -21.18 -8.25 2.40
N GLN A 385 -20.47 -9.38 2.20
CA GLN A 385 -20.83 -10.67 2.81
C GLN A 385 -20.84 -10.60 4.35
N LEU A 386 -20.01 -9.76 4.94
CA LEU A 386 -19.92 -9.59 6.39
C LEU A 386 -20.89 -8.54 6.96
N CYS A 387 -21.31 -7.58 6.13
CA CYS A 387 -22.18 -6.46 6.51
C CYS A 387 -23.41 -6.35 5.59
N PRO A 388 -24.23 -7.39 5.41
CA PRO A 388 -25.32 -7.39 4.43
C PRO A 388 -26.36 -6.31 4.67
N ARG A 389 -26.61 -5.93 5.93
CA ARG A 389 -27.66 -4.94 6.29
C ARG A 389 -27.39 -3.51 5.82
N LEU A 390 -26.15 -3.19 5.41
CA LEU A 390 -25.81 -1.88 4.87
C LEU A 390 -26.30 -1.69 3.43
N TYR A 391 -26.56 -2.79 2.70
CA TYR A 391 -26.97 -2.79 1.30
C TYR A 391 -28.45 -3.04 1.06
N ASP A 392 -29.18 -3.59 2.04
CA ASP A 392 -30.65 -3.81 1.97
C ASP A 392 -31.47 -2.51 2.16
N LYS A 393 -30.82 -1.36 2.38
CA LYS A 393 -31.52 -0.06 2.40
C LYS A 393 -31.62 0.45 0.97
N PRO A 394 -32.85 0.60 0.40
CA PRO A 394 -33.01 1.32 -0.85
C PRO A 394 -32.41 2.72 -0.65
N ALA A 395 -31.71 3.21 -1.67
CA ALA A 395 -31.10 4.54 -1.71
C ALA A 395 -32.19 5.64 -1.74
N LYS A 396 -32.97 5.76 -0.69
CA LYS A 396 -33.88 6.87 -0.34
C LYS A 396 -34.53 6.55 1.03
N GLN A 397 -33.81 6.79 2.08
CA GLN A 397 -34.44 7.26 3.31
C GLN A 397 -33.65 8.47 3.78
N THR A 398 -34.19 9.61 3.43
CA THR A 398 -33.99 10.92 4.04
C THR A 398 -33.83 10.72 5.54
N VAL A 399 -32.75 11.23 6.09
CA VAL A 399 -32.53 11.36 7.52
C VAL A 399 -33.72 12.16 8.11
N GLN A 400 -34.72 11.45 8.59
CA GLN A 400 -35.75 12.01 9.51
C GLN A 400 -35.43 11.46 10.89
N SER A 401 -34.68 12.24 11.62
CA SER A 401 -34.64 12.45 13.08
C SER A 401 -33.23 12.80 13.56
N ILE A 402 -32.71 13.90 13.08
CA ILE A 402 -31.84 14.74 13.92
C ILE A 402 -32.76 15.82 14.48
N ARG A 403 -32.94 15.83 15.78
CA ARG A 403 -33.62 16.94 16.46
C ARG A 403 -32.88 18.21 16.07
N ARG A 404 -33.56 19.15 15.41
CA ARG A 404 -33.08 20.50 15.18
C ARG A 404 -32.68 21.08 16.53
N LEU A 405 -31.43 21.40 16.68
CA LEU A 405 -30.97 22.36 17.69
C LEU A 405 -31.20 23.73 17.06
N ASP A 406 -32.17 24.47 17.59
CA ASP A 406 -32.37 25.88 17.28
C ASP A 406 -31.28 26.69 17.97
N THR A 407 -30.15 26.87 17.31
CA THR A 407 -29.10 27.79 17.73
C THR A 407 -28.60 28.58 16.51
N ASP A 408 -28.77 29.91 16.59
CA ASP A 408 -28.21 30.86 15.62
C ASP A 408 -26.68 31.02 15.84
N ALA A 409 -25.88 29.97 15.55
CA ALA A 409 -24.43 30.09 15.54
C ALA A 409 -23.96 30.48 14.13
N GLU A 410 -23.28 31.62 14.00
CA GLU A 410 -22.65 32.06 12.76
C GLU A 410 -21.17 31.75 12.77
N LEU A 411 -20.68 31.07 11.71
CA LEU A 411 -19.28 30.77 11.49
C LEU A 411 -18.72 31.79 10.50
N GLU A 412 -17.80 32.64 10.96
CA GLU A 412 -17.12 33.64 10.15
C GLU A 412 -15.70 33.19 9.81
N VAL A 413 -15.40 33.05 8.51
CA VAL A 413 -14.09 32.62 8.01
C VAL A 413 -13.31 33.85 7.56
N ILE A 414 -12.13 34.06 8.13
CA ILE A 414 -11.22 35.16 7.80
C ILE A 414 -10.00 34.58 7.07
N GLU A 415 -9.79 35.01 5.82
CA GLU A 415 -8.59 34.66 5.07
C GLU A 415 -7.39 35.52 5.51
N THR A 416 -6.27 34.87 5.89
CA THR A 416 -4.98 35.56 6.03
C THR A 416 -3.97 34.91 5.12
N SER A 417 -3.52 35.62 4.07
CA SER A 417 -2.46 35.14 3.17
C SER A 417 -1.08 35.53 3.72
N ARG A 418 -0.23 34.56 4.01
CA ARG A 418 1.21 34.75 4.08
C ARG A 418 1.89 34.05 2.91
N VAL A 419 2.48 34.82 2.03
CA VAL A 419 3.33 34.32 0.95
C VAL A 419 4.72 34.07 1.52
N SER A 420 5.10 32.83 1.69
CA SER A 420 6.50 32.42 1.88
C SER A 420 7.13 32.14 0.52
N GLN A 421 8.25 32.79 0.23
CA GLN A 421 8.85 32.87 -1.11
C GLN A 421 9.46 31.57 -1.66
N ASN A 422 9.24 30.38 -1.10
CA ASN A 422 9.84 29.14 -1.64
C ASN A 422 9.06 27.84 -1.36
N LEU A 423 7.73 27.89 -1.18
CA LEU A 423 6.89 26.68 -1.08
C LEU A 423 5.56 26.93 -1.83
N PRO A 424 4.92 25.87 -2.39
CA PRO A 424 3.60 26.07 -2.99
C PRO A 424 2.67 26.71 -1.97
N ALA A 425 1.87 27.67 -2.42
CA ALA A 425 1.05 28.55 -1.61
C ALA A 425 0.13 27.75 -0.68
N THR A 426 0.49 27.66 0.58
CA THR A 426 -0.43 27.25 1.65
C THR A 426 -1.18 28.47 2.09
N LEU A 427 -2.47 28.53 1.81
CA LEU A 427 -3.37 29.50 2.39
C LEU A 427 -3.55 29.17 3.88
N GLU A 428 -3.28 30.13 4.77
CA GLU A 428 -3.69 30.03 6.17
C GLU A 428 -5.09 30.61 6.30
N LEU A 429 -6.01 29.80 6.79
CA LEU A 429 -7.39 30.17 7.06
C LEU A 429 -7.60 30.42 8.54
N GLU A 430 -8.19 31.54 8.88
CA GLU A 430 -8.70 31.84 10.19
C GLU A 430 -10.24 31.74 10.15
N ALA A 431 -10.80 30.70 10.76
CA ALA A 431 -12.24 30.56 10.93
C ALA A 431 -12.63 31.02 12.33
N LYS A 432 -13.55 31.96 12.41
CA LYS A 432 -14.03 32.50 13.66
C LYS A 432 -15.45 31.97 13.90
N LEU A 433 -15.60 31.17 14.93
CA LEU A 433 -16.92 30.75 15.38
C LEU A 433 -17.43 31.86 16.33
N MET A 434 -18.40 32.67 15.88
CA MET A 434 -19.03 33.67 16.70
C MET A 434 -20.16 33.03 17.50
N ILE A 435 -19.96 32.99 18.82
CA ILE A 435 -21.01 32.54 19.77
C ILE A 435 -21.66 33.78 20.34
N PRO A 436 -23.00 33.96 20.23
CA PRO A 436 -23.69 35.07 20.85
C PRO A 436 -23.46 35.08 22.36
N GLU A 437 -23.14 36.25 22.91
CA GLU A 437 -22.99 36.43 24.37
C GLU A 437 -24.27 36.00 25.08
N GLY A 438 -24.18 35.01 25.96
CA GLY A 438 -25.27 34.54 26.81
C GLY A 438 -25.82 33.15 26.52
N GLN A 439 -25.35 32.44 25.52
CA GLN A 439 -25.81 31.07 25.16
C GLN A 439 -24.68 30.03 25.17
N ILE A 440 -23.88 29.97 26.21
CA ILE A 440 -23.01 28.80 26.44
C ILE A 440 -23.82 27.80 27.27
N ASP A 441 -24.56 26.96 26.58
CA ASP A 441 -25.19 25.77 27.13
C ASP A 441 -24.13 24.62 27.08
N GLU A 442 -24.21 23.66 28.00
CA GLU A 442 -23.39 22.46 28.02
C GLU A 442 -23.37 21.71 26.67
N ASN A 443 -24.47 21.79 25.91
CA ASN A 443 -24.60 21.23 24.56
C ASN A 443 -23.71 21.93 23.53
N MET A 444 -23.44 23.22 23.65
CA MET A 444 -22.54 23.94 22.71
C MET A 444 -21.08 23.67 22.96
N GLY A 445 -20.67 23.41 24.20
CA GLY A 445 -19.33 22.93 24.52
C GLY A 445 -19.03 21.61 23.88
N ILE A 446 -19.97 20.68 23.88
CA ILE A 446 -19.89 19.40 23.22
C ILE A 446 -19.79 19.58 21.69
N THR A 447 -20.56 20.48 21.11
CA THR A 447 -20.56 20.77 19.67
C THR A 447 -19.24 21.39 19.21
N LEU A 448 -18.67 22.30 19.98
CA LEU A 448 -17.37 22.93 19.68
C LEU A 448 -16.22 21.94 19.79
N GLU A 449 -16.22 21.09 20.81
CA GLU A 449 -15.24 20.01 20.94
C GLU A 449 -15.39 18.98 19.81
N ALA A 450 -16.62 18.61 19.43
CA ALA A 450 -16.86 17.73 18.30
C ALA A 450 -16.34 18.33 16.98
N LEU A 451 -16.53 19.63 16.75
CA LEU A 451 -16.00 20.33 15.58
C LEU A 451 -14.46 20.35 15.57
N LYS A 452 -13.82 20.65 16.70
CA LYS A 452 -12.37 20.58 16.82
C LYS A 452 -11.83 19.19 16.53
N LEU A 453 -12.46 18.18 17.12
CA LEU A 453 -12.09 16.79 16.94
C LEU A 453 -12.26 16.35 15.47
N TYR A 454 -13.37 16.75 14.84
CA TYR A 454 -13.64 16.51 13.43
C TYR A 454 -12.55 17.13 12.55
N LEU A 455 -12.27 18.42 12.72
CA LEU A 455 -11.27 19.15 11.93
C LEU A 455 -9.84 18.63 12.18
N ASN A 456 -9.49 18.29 13.44
CA ASN A 456 -8.21 17.65 13.74
C ASN A 456 -8.12 16.25 13.10
N ALA A 457 -9.20 15.49 13.09
CA ALA A 457 -9.26 14.18 12.42
C ALA A 457 -9.09 14.29 10.90
N HIS A 458 -9.43 15.44 10.30
CA HIS A 458 -9.24 15.76 8.90
C HIS A 458 -7.89 16.43 8.60
N GLY A 459 -6.97 16.49 9.56
CA GLY A 459 -5.60 16.96 9.35
C GLY A 459 -5.40 18.47 9.53
N PHE A 460 -6.43 19.21 9.91
CA PHE A 460 -6.32 20.64 10.11
C PHE A 460 -5.67 20.95 11.46
N ARG A 461 -4.78 21.94 11.48
CA ARG A 461 -4.27 22.50 12.73
C ARG A 461 -5.28 23.48 13.29
N ILE A 462 -5.69 23.26 14.53
CA ILE A 462 -6.65 24.14 15.20
C ILE A 462 -5.99 24.72 16.44
N THR A 463 -6.07 26.04 16.56
CA THR A 463 -5.71 26.78 17.78
C THR A 463 -6.94 27.48 18.29
N GLN A 464 -7.32 27.20 19.53
CA GLN A 464 -8.45 27.85 20.17
C GLN A 464 -7.99 29.14 20.86
N TYR A 465 -8.77 30.20 20.65
CA TYR A 465 -8.72 31.45 21.40
C TYR A 465 -10.06 31.64 22.10
N ASP A 466 -10.16 32.57 23.04
CA ASP A 466 -11.37 32.72 23.90
C ASP A 466 -12.69 32.80 23.13
N HIS A 467 -12.69 33.34 21.92
CA HIS A 467 -13.94 33.55 21.14
C HIS A 467 -13.83 33.07 19.66
N HIS A 468 -12.73 32.38 19.26
CA HIS A 468 -12.58 31.90 17.89
C HIS A 468 -11.63 30.73 17.80
N LEU A 469 -11.78 29.95 16.71
CA LEU A 469 -10.85 28.90 16.32
C LEU A 469 -10.03 29.38 15.14
N LYS A 470 -8.72 29.21 15.21
CA LYS A 470 -7.81 29.35 14.06
C LYS A 470 -7.57 27.98 13.45
N ILE A 471 -7.96 27.81 12.18
CA ILE A 471 -7.81 26.56 11.42
C ILE A 471 -6.78 26.80 10.32
N MET A 472 -5.78 25.94 10.23
CA MET A 472 -4.72 26.04 9.23
C MET A 472 -4.79 24.81 8.29
N GLY A 473 -4.93 25.07 6.99
CA GLY A 473 -5.00 24.06 5.94
C GLY A 473 -5.18 24.68 4.56
N ASP A 474 -5.34 23.87 3.53
CA ASP A 474 -5.70 24.34 2.20
C ASP A 474 -7.13 24.89 2.21
N TRP A 475 -7.38 25.99 1.46
CA TRP A 475 -8.67 26.67 1.43
C TRP A 475 -9.83 25.76 1.03
N GLN A 476 -9.61 24.96 0.00
CA GLN A 476 -10.62 24.08 -0.55
C GLN A 476 -10.99 22.98 0.44
N ASP A 477 -9.97 22.35 1.04
CA ASP A 477 -10.13 21.27 2.02
C ASP A 477 -10.79 21.76 3.31
N VAL A 478 -10.40 22.95 3.82
CA VAL A 478 -11.05 23.57 5.01
C VAL A 478 -12.50 23.90 4.75
N THR A 479 -12.82 24.44 3.57
CA THR A 479 -14.18 24.83 3.22
C THR A 479 -15.08 23.60 3.05
N GLU A 480 -14.58 22.52 2.45
CA GLU A 480 -15.30 21.26 2.32
C GLU A 480 -15.49 20.60 3.69
N ALA A 481 -14.45 20.53 4.52
CA ALA A 481 -14.52 19.96 5.86
C ALA A 481 -15.47 20.75 6.78
N LEU A 482 -15.49 22.07 6.68
CA LEU A 482 -16.45 22.91 7.44
C LEU A 482 -17.90 22.76 6.93
N ALA A 483 -18.09 22.56 5.62
CA ALA A 483 -19.41 22.29 5.06
C ALA A 483 -19.93 20.93 5.50
N GLU A 484 -19.09 19.90 5.48
CA GLU A 484 -19.43 18.56 5.98
C GLU A 484 -19.68 18.57 7.50
N ALA A 485 -18.79 19.21 8.27
CA ALA A 485 -18.97 19.38 9.71
C ALA A 485 -20.28 20.11 10.06
N ARG A 486 -20.64 21.14 9.28
CA ARG A 486 -21.91 21.84 9.45
C ARG A 486 -23.11 20.91 9.31
N ASP A 487 -23.11 20.08 8.27
CA ASP A 487 -24.22 19.18 7.98
C ASP A 487 -24.30 18.01 8.98
N GLU A 488 -23.16 17.56 9.50
CA GLU A 488 -23.08 16.46 10.48
C GLU A 488 -23.27 16.93 11.95
N ILE A 489 -22.76 18.10 12.33
CA ILE A 489 -22.67 18.52 13.74
C ILE A 489 -23.72 19.61 14.13
N THR A 490 -23.99 20.54 13.26
CA THR A 490 -24.80 21.73 13.64
C THR A 490 -26.09 21.95 12.86
N GLY A 491 -26.31 21.25 11.76
CA GLY A 491 -27.56 21.40 10.93
C GLY A 491 -27.95 22.80 10.49
N ASN A 492 -27.42 23.89 11.08
CA ASN A 492 -27.82 25.27 10.86
C ASN A 492 -26.72 26.32 10.91
N ALA A 493 -25.42 25.96 10.89
CA ALA A 493 -24.37 26.98 10.86
C ALA A 493 -24.32 27.68 9.49
N LYS A 494 -24.50 29.01 9.47
CA LYS A 494 -24.32 29.81 8.25
C LYS A 494 -22.86 30.22 8.10
N LEU A 495 -22.22 29.74 7.02
CA LEU A 495 -20.90 30.19 6.60
C LEU A 495 -21.06 31.57 5.91
N LYS A 496 -20.59 32.66 6.56
CA LYS A 496 -20.42 33.95 5.92
C LYS A 496 -18.99 34.12 5.44
N ARG A 497 -18.80 34.26 4.13
CA ARG A 497 -17.54 34.80 3.58
C ARG A 497 -17.47 36.28 3.88
N MET A 498 -16.43 36.72 4.57
CA MET A 498 -16.09 38.14 4.56
C MET A 498 -15.53 38.55 3.20
N PRO A 499 -15.89 39.74 2.67
CA PRO A 499 -15.31 40.22 1.43
C PRO A 499 -13.80 40.42 1.63
N GLU A 500 -13.02 39.98 0.63
CA GLU A 500 -11.57 40.27 0.54
C GLU A 500 -11.32 41.73 0.91
N ARG A 501 -10.48 42.00 1.88
CA ARG A 501 -9.93 43.35 2.04
C ARG A 501 -9.05 43.63 0.83
N ALA A 502 -9.65 44.27 -0.17
CA ALA A 502 -8.94 44.94 -1.23
C ALA A 502 -8.00 45.97 -0.60
N GLY A 503 -6.73 45.72 -0.59
CA GLY A 503 -5.75 46.72 -0.20
C GLY A 503 -4.48 46.18 0.39
N LEU A 504 -3.65 45.62 -0.44
CA LEU A 504 -2.20 45.81 -0.31
C LEU A 504 -1.63 46.08 -1.70
N ARG A 505 -1.53 47.40 -1.98
CA ARG A 505 -0.67 47.93 -3.06
C ARG A 505 0.77 47.64 -2.68
N ARG A 506 1.53 47.08 -3.67
CA ARG A 506 2.97 46.97 -3.88
C ARG A 506 3.75 46.11 -2.91
#